data_9e61007b210197d52a71c0d42e2aad70
#
_entry.id   9e61007b210197d52a71c0d42e2aad70
#
_cell.length_a   1.000
_cell.length_b   1.000
_cell.length_c   1.000
_cell.angle_alpha   90.00
_cell.angle_beta   90.00
_cell.angle_gamma   90.00
#
_symmetry.space_group_name_H-M   'P 1'
#
loop_
_entity.id
_entity.type
_entity.pdbx_description
1 polymer ?
#
loop_
_entity_poly.entity_id
_entity_poly.type
_entity_poly.pdbx_seq_one_letter_code
_entity_poly.pdbx_strand_id
1 'polypeptide(L)'
;MRQTVVFMVLAVALSGSDTKYDGARVHYESYGRGKDAIVFIHGWTCDLTFWRGQAPVYEKHRALLIDLPGHGQSEKPDVTYTQERFARAIDAVMRKDGVDRAILVGHSMGGPVALTFMRLFPEKTKALVLVDAYVPEAPKDEAALVQQKKQMGAFLERWRKPTYKESASEMIDSMFSDKTTPAMRDEIRAKMLATPQHVMASAFEGMLAIEPLKPGETYGVPAMVVMAERATERPGYEAHLRTIFPNLIKYEAWQGSGHFLMLESPDRFNRALEEFLVAVSQH
;
A
#
# COMPACT_ATOMS: atom_id res chain seq x y z
N MET A 1 -21.48 -16.62 -46.48
CA MET A 1 -21.57 -17.05 -45.10
C MET A 1 -20.36 -16.49 -44.34
N ARG A 2 -20.51 -15.46 -43.49
CA ARG A 2 -19.44 -14.93 -42.65
C ARG A 2 -19.50 -15.68 -41.32
N GLN A 3 -18.47 -16.44 -41.00
CA GLN A 3 -18.31 -17.07 -39.67
C GLN A 3 -17.88 -15.99 -38.69
N THR A 4 -18.76 -15.68 -37.73
CA THR A 4 -18.44 -14.83 -36.60
C THR A 4 -17.69 -15.70 -35.58
N VAL A 5 -16.39 -15.47 -35.43
CA VAL A 5 -15.59 -16.10 -34.37
C VAL A 5 -15.88 -15.34 -33.09
N VAL A 6 -16.64 -15.94 -32.20
CA VAL A 6 -16.85 -15.45 -30.83
C VAL A 6 -15.65 -15.87 -30.01
N PHE A 7 -14.79 -14.93 -29.67
CA PHE A 7 -13.76 -15.14 -28.66
C PHE A 7 -14.44 -15.20 -27.29
N MET A 8 -14.60 -16.41 -26.77
CA MET A 8 -15.01 -16.62 -25.37
C MET A 8 -13.82 -16.30 -24.50
N VAL A 9 -13.80 -15.11 -23.88
CA VAL A 9 -12.86 -14.78 -22.81
C VAL A 9 -13.26 -15.64 -21.61
N LEU A 10 -12.54 -16.71 -21.38
CA LEU A 10 -12.67 -17.48 -20.12
C LEU A 10 -12.21 -16.56 -19.00
N ALA A 11 -13.15 -16.04 -18.22
CA ALA A 11 -12.86 -15.50 -16.91
C ALA A 11 -12.31 -16.66 -16.07
N VAL A 12 -11.01 -16.69 -15.83
CA VAL A 12 -10.37 -17.61 -14.90
C VAL A 12 -10.87 -17.21 -13.53
N ALA A 13 -11.75 -18.04 -12.97
CA ALA A 13 -12.23 -17.86 -11.60
C ALA A 13 -11.02 -17.87 -10.66
N LEU A 14 -10.87 -16.78 -9.92
CA LEU A 14 -9.85 -16.59 -8.92
C LEU A 14 -10.09 -17.51 -7.74
N SER A 15 -9.19 -18.42 -7.52
CA SER A 15 -8.99 -19.03 -6.22
C SER A 15 -7.93 -18.23 -5.51
N GLY A 16 -8.22 -17.70 -4.32
CA GLY A 16 -7.19 -17.18 -3.43
C GLY A 16 -6.07 -18.22 -3.30
N SER A 17 -4.83 -17.76 -3.31
CA SER A 17 -3.65 -18.61 -3.23
C SER A 17 -2.91 -18.32 -1.91
N ASP A 18 -2.13 -19.29 -1.47
CA ASP A 18 -1.35 -19.17 -0.25
C ASP A 18 0.13 -19.48 -0.52
N THR A 19 1.00 -18.78 0.18
CA THR A 19 2.41 -19.15 0.31
C THR A 19 2.79 -19.17 1.79
N LYS A 20 4.02 -19.56 2.10
CA LYS A 20 4.57 -19.47 3.45
C LYS A 20 5.73 -18.49 3.48
N TYR A 21 5.73 -17.65 4.50
CA TYR A 21 6.86 -16.81 4.85
C TYR A 21 7.09 -16.88 6.37
N ASP A 22 8.31 -17.20 6.77
CA ASP A 22 8.72 -17.34 8.17
C ASP A 22 7.78 -18.26 8.98
N GLY A 23 7.43 -19.41 8.39
CA GLY A 23 6.54 -20.41 8.99
C GLY A 23 5.05 -20.11 8.92
N ALA A 24 4.65 -18.87 8.67
CA ALA A 24 3.25 -18.45 8.63
C ALA A 24 2.69 -18.41 7.18
N ARG A 25 1.39 -18.66 7.06
CA ARG A 25 0.68 -18.57 5.79
C ARG A 25 0.44 -17.12 5.42
N VAL A 26 0.73 -16.78 4.16
CA VAL A 26 0.44 -15.49 3.52
C VAL A 26 -0.55 -15.72 2.40
N HIS A 27 -1.72 -15.11 2.53
CA HIS A 27 -2.80 -15.17 1.54
C HIS A 27 -2.63 -14.10 0.46
N TYR A 28 -2.95 -14.43 -0.79
CA TYR A 28 -2.94 -13.49 -1.90
C TYR A 28 -3.89 -13.92 -3.02
N GLU A 29 -4.29 -12.98 -3.83
CA GLU A 29 -5.00 -13.21 -5.09
C GLU A 29 -4.09 -12.90 -6.27
N SER A 30 -4.19 -13.73 -7.32
CA SER A 30 -3.33 -13.69 -8.50
C SER A 30 -4.16 -13.57 -9.76
N TYR A 31 -3.87 -12.57 -10.57
CA TYR A 31 -4.56 -12.25 -11.81
C TYR A 31 -3.62 -12.27 -13.00
N GLY A 32 -4.11 -12.71 -14.14
CA GLY A 32 -3.35 -12.72 -15.39
C GLY A 32 -2.11 -13.63 -15.35
N ARG A 33 -1.20 -13.44 -16.31
CA ARG A 33 0.05 -14.21 -16.44
C ARG A 33 1.17 -13.30 -16.91
N GLY A 34 2.41 -13.62 -16.55
CA GLY A 34 3.59 -12.86 -16.97
C GLY A 34 4.64 -12.80 -15.87
N LYS A 35 5.82 -12.28 -16.23
CA LYS A 35 6.97 -12.13 -15.32
C LYS A 35 6.98 -10.80 -14.58
N ASP A 36 6.36 -9.77 -15.15
CA ASP A 36 6.14 -8.47 -14.52
C ASP A 36 4.70 -8.39 -14.01
N ALA A 37 4.47 -7.92 -12.79
CA ALA A 37 3.14 -7.80 -12.21
C ALA A 37 2.95 -6.47 -11.48
N ILE A 38 1.69 -6.02 -11.39
CA ILE A 38 1.28 -4.99 -10.44
C ILE A 38 1.10 -5.68 -9.08
N VAL A 39 1.76 -5.19 -8.04
CA VAL A 39 1.65 -5.71 -6.68
C VAL A 39 0.95 -4.68 -5.81
N PHE A 40 -0.28 -4.97 -5.40
CA PHE A 40 -1.09 -4.12 -4.56
C PHE A 40 -0.84 -4.40 -3.08
N ILE A 41 -0.43 -3.37 -2.34
CA ILE A 41 0.00 -3.42 -0.95
C ILE A 41 -0.91 -2.51 -0.12
N HIS A 42 -1.73 -3.10 0.72
CA HIS A 42 -2.72 -2.37 1.53
C HIS A 42 -2.11 -1.60 2.72
N GLY A 43 -2.92 -0.75 3.35
CA GLY A 43 -2.57 0.05 4.51
C GLY A 43 -2.63 -0.72 5.85
N TRP A 44 -2.29 -0.02 6.93
CA TRP A 44 -2.38 -0.51 8.31
C TRP A 44 -3.78 -1.02 8.63
N THR A 45 -3.89 -2.22 9.20
CA THR A 45 -5.14 -2.92 9.55
C THR A 45 -6.12 -3.16 8.39
N CYS A 46 -5.76 -2.82 7.16
CA CYS A 46 -6.53 -3.14 5.96
C CYS A 46 -6.29 -4.59 5.50
N ASP A 47 -6.92 -4.96 4.40
CA ASP A 47 -6.74 -6.23 3.69
C ASP A 47 -6.75 -6.02 2.16
N LEU A 48 -6.53 -7.07 1.38
CA LEU A 48 -6.49 -6.99 -0.08
C LEU A 48 -7.81 -6.47 -0.70
N THR A 49 -8.94 -6.61 -0.02
CA THR A 49 -10.24 -6.14 -0.52
C THR A 49 -10.37 -4.61 -0.57
N PHE A 50 -9.44 -3.88 0.06
CA PHE A 50 -9.36 -2.42 -0.08
C PHE A 50 -8.99 -2.00 -1.51
N TRP A 51 -8.55 -2.94 -2.35
CA TRP A 51 -8.27 -2.72 -3.76
C TRP A 51 -9.42 -3.15 -4.70
N ARG A 52 -10.61 -3.48 -4.16
CA ARG A 52 -11.76 -3.95 -4.96
C ARG A 52 -12.21 -2.97 -6.04
N GLY A 53 -12.05 -1.65 -5.79
CA GLY A 53 -12.34 -0.61 -6.77
C GLY A 53 -11.42 -0.62 -7.99
N GLN A 54 -10.28 -1.33 -7.91
CA GLN A 54 -9.30 -1.45 -8.97
C GLN A 54 -9.46 -2.73 -9.82
N ALA A 55 -10.57 -3.46 -9.65
CA ALA A 55 -10.88 -4.62 -10.48
C ALA A 55 -10.80 -4.34 -11.99
N PRO A 56 -11.27 -3.18 -12.52
CA PRO A 56 -11.13 -2.85 -13.93
C PRO A 56 -9.68 -2.79 -14.43
N VAL A 57 -8.71 -2.63 -13.53
CA VAL A 57 -7.26 -2.63 -13.83
C VAL A 57 -6.67 -4.03 -13.65
N TYR A 58 -6.75 -4.60 -12.44
CA TYR A 58 -6.03 -5.83 -12.16
C TYR A 58 -6.59 -7.07 -12.88
N GLU A 59 -7.85 -7.05 -13.34
CA GLU A 59 -8.40 -8.13 -14.19
C GLU A 59 -7.85 -8.12 -15.62
N LYS A 60 -7.29 -6.99 -16.09
CA LYS A 60 -6.69 -6.85 -17.42
C LYS A 60 -5.18 -7.04 -17.42
N HIS A 61 -4.55 -6.89 -16.28
CA HIS A 61 -3.10 -6.95 -16.13
C HIS A 61 -2.67 -8.17 -15.32
N ARG A 62 -1.38 -8.51 -15.38
CA ARG A 62 -0.77 -9.40 -14.40
C ARG A 62 -0.71 -8.67 -13.06
N ALA A 63 -1.40 -9.18 -12.04
CA ALA A 63 -1.48 -8.52 -10.75
C ALA A 63 -1.47 -9.51 -9.57
N LEU A 64 -0.94 -9.06 -8.44
CA LEU A 64 -0.98 -9.72 -7.14
C LEU A 64 -1.60 -8.77 -6.13
N LEU A 65 -2.64 -9.20 -5.45
CA LEU A 65 -3.24 -8.52 -4.30
C LEU A 65 -2.87 -9.34 -3.06
N ILE A 66 -2.20 -8.75 -2.09
CA ILE A 66 -1.61 -9.48 -0.97
C ILE A 66 -2.26 -9.06 0.34
N ASP A 67 -2.71 -10.03 1.13
CA ASP A 67 -2.93 -9.82 2.55
C ASP A 67 -1.58 -9.89 3.26
N LEU A 68 -1.06 -8.76 3.72
CA LEU A 68 0.21 -8.73 4.44
C LEU A 68 0.17 -9.64 5.67
N PRO A 69 1.30 -10.23 6.13
CA PRO A 69 1.34 -10.99 7.37
C PRO A 69 0.60 -10.29 8.52
N GLY A 70 -0.22 -11.01 9.25
CA GLY A 70 -1.05 -10.42 10.32
C GLY A 70 -2.37 -9.81 9.87
N HIS A 71 -2.63 -9.64 8.58
CA HIS A 71 -3.79 -8.95 8.03
C HIS A 71 -4.68 -9.89 7.19
N GLY A 72 -5.93 -9.47 6.97
CA GLY A 72 -6.88 -10.18 6.12
C GLY A 72 -6.98 -11.67 6.44
N GLN A 73 -6.82 -12.51 5.43
CA GLN A 73 -6.82 -13.96 5.54
C GLN A 73 -5.44 -14.56 5.84
N SER A 74 -4.36 -13.75 5.86
CA SER A 74 -3.03 -14.20 6.29
C SER A 74 -3.02 -14.59 7.76
N GLU A 75 -2.14 -15.54 8.14
CA GLU A 75 -1.96 -15.90 9.55
C GLU A 75 -1.44 -14.73 10.38
N LYS A 76 -1.80 -14.76 11.67
CA LYS A 76 -1.59 -13.67 12.62
C LYS A 76 -0.74 -14.12 13.82
N PRO A 77 0.47 -14.69 13.60
CA PRO A 77 1.34 -15.12 14.69
C PRO A 77 1.73 -13.93 15.60
N ASP A 78 2.06 -14.25 16.85
CA ASP A 78 2.57 -13.26 17.81
C ASP A 78 4.07 -13.01 17.55
N VAL A 79 4.33 -12.12 16.60
CA VAL A 79 5.68 -11.72 16.14
C VAL A 79 5.75 -10.22 15.92
N THR A 80 6.96 -9.67 15.76
CA THR A 80 7.13 -8.27 15.38
C THR A 80 6.81 -8.07 13.91
N TYR A 81 5.88 -7.16 13.61
CA TYR A 81 5.45 -6.78 12.26
C TYR A 81 6.23 -5.56 11.77
N THR A 82 7.40 -5.80 11.16
CA THR A 82 8.26 -4.75 10.59
C THR A 82 7.99 -4.55 9.10
N GLN A 83 8.39 -3.39 8.57
CA GLN A 83 8.34 -3.13 7.13
C GLN A 83 9.17 -4.13 6.33
N GLU A 84 10.32 -4.55 6.88
CA GLU A 84 11.15 -5.59 6.28
C GLU A 84 10.43 -6.94 6.23
N ARG A 85 9.73 -7.33 7.29
CA ARG A 85 8.92 -8.57 7.32
C ARG A 85 7.88 -8.55 6.21
N PHE A 86 7.18 -7.43 6.04
CA PHE A 86 6.19 -7.26 4.97
C PHE A 86 6.83 -7.33 3.59
N ALA A 87 7.91 -6.61 3.35
CA ALA A 87 8.62 -6.60 2.08
C ALA A 87 9.14 -8.00 1.68
N ARG A 88 9.70 -8.76 2.63
CA ARG A 88 10.15 -10.14 2.39
C ARG A 88 8.99 -11.11 2.14
N ALA A 89 7.84 -10.89 2.77
CA ALA A 89 6.64 -11.68 2.50
C ALA A 89 6.12 -11.42 1.07
N ILE A 90 6.14 -10.17 0.60
CA ILE A 90 5.83 -9.82 -0.79
C ILE A 90 6.78 -10.56 -1.75
N ASP A 91 8.09 -10.56 -1.49
CA ASP A 91 9.04 -11.30 -2.30
C ASP A 91 8.77 -12.82 -2.31
N ALA A 92 8.36 -13.38 -1.18
CA ALA A 92 7.96 -14.80 -1.10
C ALA A 92 6.72 -15.10 -1.97
N VAL A 93 5.71 -14.21 -1.98
CA VAL A 93 4.54 -14.30 -2.85
C VAL A 93 4.96 -14.22 -4.32
N MET A 94 5.77 -13.21 -4.69
CA MET A 94 6.27 -13.04 -6.06
C MET A 94 7.00 -14.28 -6.56
N ARG A 95 7.93 -14.83 -5.75
CA ARG A 95 8.63 -16.08 -6.11
C ARG A 95 7.69 -17.25 -6.28
N LYS A 96 6.72 -17.43 -5.37
CA LYS A 96 5.73 -18.51 -5.43
C LYS A 96 4.91 -18.44 -6.71
N ASP A 97 4.58 -17.23 -7.14
CA ASP A 97 3.69 -16.97 -8.26
C ASP A 97 4.44 -16.73 -9.59
N GLY A 98 5.79 -16.86 -9.57
CA GLY A 98 6.64 -16.75 -10.75
C GLY A 98 6.77 -15.33 -11.31
N VAL A 99 6.64 -14.33 -10.46
CA VAL A 99 6.81 -12.90 -10.80
C VAL A 99 8.25 -12.49 -10.53
N ASP A 100 8.91 -11.94 -11.54
CA ASP A 100 10.31 -11.53 -11.47
C ASP A 100 10.43 -10.04 -11.07
N ARG A 101 9.55 -9.16 -11.61
CA ARG A 101 9.58 -7.72 -11.31
C ARG A 101 8.18 -7.18 -10.99
N ALA A 102 8.14 -6.18 -10.13
CA ALA A 102 6.90 -5.58 -9.63
C ALA A 102 6.78 -4.09 -9.96
N ILE A 103 5.57 -3.67 -10.37
CA ILE A 103 5.09 -2.30 -10.21
C ILE A 103 4.39 -2.30 -8.85
N LEU A 104 5.01 -1.67 -7.85
CA LEU A 104 4.51 -1.65 -6.47
C LEU A 104 3.46 -0.55 -6.32
N VAL A 105 2.27 -0.89 -5.85
CA VAL A 105 1.18 0.06 -5.58
C VAL A 105 0.88 0.01 -4.09
N GLY A 106 1.40 0.96 -3.33
CA GLY A 106 1.32 0.99 -1.87
C GLY A 106 0.41 2.07 -1.34
N HIS A 107 -0.64 1.68 -0.60
CA HIS A 107 -1.54 2.59 0.11
C HIS A 107 -1.10 2.77 1.56
N SER A 108 -1.01 4.01 2.04
CA SER A 108 -0.74 4.31 3.46
C SER A 108 0.52 3.58 3.95
N MET A 109 0.42 2.70 4.95
CA MET A 109 1.51 1.81 5.40
C MET A 109 2.13 1.00 4.25
N GLY A 110 1.36 0.66 3.22
CA GLY A 110 1.87 -0.04 2.04
C GLY A 110 2.93 0.75 1.26
N GLY A 111 2.95 2.07 1.36
CA GLY A 111 4.00 2.91 0.76
C GLY A 111 5.38 2.68 1.40
N PRO A 112 5.55 2.87 2.72
CA PRO A 112 6.75 2.46 3.45
C PRO A 112 7.18 1.00 3.20
N VAL A 113 6.23 0.06 3.10
CA VAL A 113 6.52 -1.33 2.73
C VAL A 113 7.12 -1.41 1.32
N ALA A 114 6.54 -0.71 0.34
CA ALA A 114 7.05 -0.65 -1.02
C ALA A 114 8.45 -0.03 -1.10
N LEU A 115 8.71 1.05 -0.35
CA LEU A 115 10.05 1.65 -0.24
C LEU A 115 11.07 0.69 0.36
N THR A 116 10.68 -0.04 1.40
CA THR A 116 11.53 -1.08 2.00
C THR A 116 11.79 -2.21 1.01
N PHE A 117 10.78 -2.63 0.25
CA PHE A 117 10.96 -3.62 -0.82
C PHE A 117 11.98 -3.14 -1.87
N MET A 118 11.87 -1.89 -2.33
CA MET A 118 12.82 -1.30 -3.29
C MET A 118 14.25 -1.28 -2.77
N ARG A 119 14.45 -1.00 -1.47
CA ARG A 119 15.79 -1.04 -0.83
C ARG A 119 16.35 -2.44 -0.77
N LEU A 120 15.51 -3.45 -0.47
CA LEU A 120 15.94 -4.85 -0.34
C LEU A 120 16.09 -5.56 -1.68
N PHE A 121 15.28 -5.20 -2.67
CA PHE A 121 15.17 -5.88 -3.97
C PHE A 121 15.08 -4.86 -5.11
N PRO A 122 16.11 -4.00 -5.29
CA PRO A 122 16.07 -2.95 -6.31
C PRO A 122 15.88 -3.50 -7.73
N GLU A 123 16.48 -4.66 -8.02
CA GLU A 123 16.40 -5.33 -9.33
C GLU A 123 15.00 -5.88 -9.64
N LYS A 124 14.18 -6.09 -8.61
CA LYS A 124 12.79 -6.58 -8.74
C LYS A 124 11.77 -5.46 -8.82
N THR A 125 12.18 -4.20 -8.65
CA THR A 125 11.27 -3.05 -8.70
C THR A 125 11.29 -2.40 -10.06
N LYS A 126 10.16 -2.44 -10.76
CA LYS A 126 9.98 -1.83 -12.07
C LYS A 126 9.48 -0.39 -11.99
N ALA A 127 8.55 -0.13 -11.09
CA ALA A 127 7.96 1.20 -10.86
C ALA A 127 7.30 1.26 -9.48
N LEU A 128 6.97 2.48 -9.03
CA LEU A 128 6.35 2.74 -7.73
C LEU A 128 5.12 3.63 -7.88
N VAL A 129 4.04 3.25 -7.19
CA VAL A 129 2.84 4.09 -7.00
C VAL A 129 2.60 4.25 -5.50
N LEU A 130 2.60 5.48 -5.01
CA LEU A 130 2.25 5.82 -3.63
C LEU A 130 0.83 6.40 -3.59
N VAL A 131 -0.02 5.81 -2.76
CA VAL A 131 -1.43 6.18 -2.61
C VAL A 131 -1.66 6.64 -1.18
N ASP A 132 -1.80 7.94 -1.01
CA ASP A 132 -1.86 8.64 0.29
C ASP A 132 -0.84 8.12 1.31
N ALA A 133 0.39 7.97 0.83
CA ALA A 133 1.52 7.46 1.59
C ALA A 133 2.68 8.46 1.57
N TYR A 134 3.12 8.87 2.75
CA TYR A 134 4.24 9.79 2.87
C TYR A 134 5.57 9.04 2.85
N VAL A 135 6.54 9.66 2.20
CA VAL A 135 7.93 9.20 2.25
C VAL A 135 8.53 9.63 3.59
N PRO A 136 9.17 8.72 4.34
CA PRO A 136 9.79 9.05 5.62
C PRO A 136 10.92 10.06 5.46
N GLU A 137 10.81 11.18 6.15
CA GLU A 137 11.84 12.22 6.19
C GLU A 137 12.67 12.10 7.48
N ALA A 138 13.97 12.35 7.38
CA ALA A 138 14.81 12.45 8.56
C ALA A 138 14.40 13.65 9.41
N PRO A 139 14.38 13.53 10.76
CA PRO A 139 14.21 14.68 11.63
C PRO A 139 15.29 15.74 11.35
N LYS A 140 14.92 17.01 11.44
CA LYS A 140 15.82 18.13 11.10
C LYS A 140 17.04 18.23 12.02
N ASP A 141 16.89 17.79 13.26
CA ASP A 141 17.92 17.81 14.30
C ASP A 141 17.60 16.79 15.42
N GLU A 142 18.51 16.67 16.38
CA GLU A 142 18.36 15.76 17.51
C GLU A 142 17.15 16.09 18.41
N ALA A 143 16.83 17.36 18.59
CA ALA A 143 15.69 17.81 19.37
C ALA A 143 14.36 17.36 18.71
N ALA A 144 14.27 17.51 17.38
CA ALA A 144 13.14 17.03 16.60
C ALA A 144 13.01 15.48 16.68
N LEU A 145 14.14 14.77 16.65
CA LEU A 145 14.14 13.30 16.82
C LEU A 145 13.64 12.88 18.20
N VAL A 146 14.09 13.53 19.27
CA VAL A 146 13.64 13.27 20.65
C VAL A 146 12.14 13.55 20.79
N GLN A 147 11.68 14.68 20.26
CA GLN A 147 10.27 15.04 20.30
C GLN A 147 9.41 14.07 19.51
N GLN A 148 9.85 13.66 18.33
CA GLN A 148 9.18 12.65 17.51
C GLN A 148 9.07 11.32 18.26
N LYS A 149 10.17 10.81 18.82
CA LYS A 149 10.17 9.57 19.63
C LYS A 149 9.22 9.64 20.82
N LYS A 150 9.17 10.78 21.51
CA LYS A 150 8.25 10.99 22.64
C LYS A 150 6.78 10.96 22.20
N GLN A 151 6.45 11.65 21.12
CA GLN A 151 5.10 11.65 20.56
C GLN A 151 4.69 10.25 20.10
N MET A 152 5.61 9.55 19.39
CA MET A 152 5.40 8.17 18.97
C MET A 152 5.16 7.22 20.15
N GLY A 153 5.98 7.30 21.18
CA GLY A 153 5.81 6.47 22.39
C GLY A 153 4.44 6.68 23.04
N ALA A 154 4.05 7.94 23.25
CA ALA A 154 2.74 8.27 23.80
C ALA A 154 1.57 7.77 22.92
N PHE A 155 1.76 7.82 21.61
CA PHE A 155 0.79 7.31 20.64
C PHE A 155 0.69 5.78 20.70
N LEU A 156 1.83 5.08 20.71
CA LEU A 156 1.88 3.61 20.79
C LEU A 156 1.25 3.05 22.06
N GLU A 157 1.38 3.75 23.19
CA GLU A 157 0.73 3.35 24.44
C GLU A 157 -0.81 3.25 24.32
N ARG A 158 -1.43 4.03 23.41
CA ARG A 158 -2.89 3.95 23.17
C ARG A 158 -3.29 2.58 22.61
N TRP A 159 -2.42 1.96 21.78
CA TRP A 159 -2.67 0.65 21.18
C TRP A 159 -2.48 -0.52 22.14
N ARG A 160 -1.77 -0.31 23.25
CA ARG A 160 -1.51 -1.34 24.28
C ARG A 160 -2.58 -1.40 25.34
N LYS A 161 -3.44 -0.37 25.44
CA LYS A 161 -4.52 -0.29 26.43
C LYS A 161 -5.69 -1.20 26.08
N PRO A 162 -6.52 -1.64 27.06
CA PRO A 162 -7.77 -2.34 26.78
C PRO A 162 -8.74 -1.55 25.90
N THR A 163 -8.67 -0.21 25.94
CA THR A 163 -9.47 0.73 25.13
C THR A 163 -8.89 1.01 23.73
N TYR A 164 -8.02 0.14 23.22
CA TYR A 164 -7.35 0.34 21.92
C TYR A 164 -8.34 0.46 20.76
N LYS A 165 -9.50 -0.22 20.82
CA LYS A 165 -10.51 -0.16 19.76
C LYS A 165 -11.17 1.20 19.64
N GLU A 166 -11.39 1.88 20.77
CA GLU A 166 -11.90 3.26 20.77
C GLU A 166 -10.87 4.20 20.08
N SER A 167 -9.61 4.09 20.49
CA SER A 167 -8.53 4.86 19.88
C SER A 167 -8.36 4.56 18.38
N ALA A 168 -8.52 3.30 17.97
CA ALA A 168 -8.49 2.90 16.57
C ALA A 168 -9.69 3.46 15.79
N SER A 169 -10.89 3.41 16.37
CA SER A 169 -12.09 3.96 15.77
C SER A 169 -11.96 5.47 15.53
N GLU A 170 -11.49 6.23 16.52
CA GLU A 170 -11.23 7.67 16.39
C GLU A 170 -10.25 7.97 15.24
N MET A 171 -9.16 7.20 15.18
CA MET A 171 -8.17 7.36 14.12
C MET A 171 -8.74 7.02 12.74
N ILE A 172 -9.49 5.92 12.61
CA ILE A 172 -10.14 5.52 11.37
C ILE A 172 -11.14 6.59 10.92
N ASP A 173 -11.94 7.12 11.85
CA ASP A 173 -12.92 8.18 11.55
C ASP A 173 -12.26 9.46 11.03
N SER A 174 -11.05 9.79 11.51
CA SER A 174 -10.28 10.93 11.03
C SER A 174 -9.72 10.75 9.60
N MET A 175 -9.79 9.55 9.05
CA MET A 175 -9.32 9.23 7.68
C MET A 175 -10.41 9.44 6.62
N PHE A 176 -11.66 9.59 7.03
CA PHE A 176 -12.79 9.75 6.11
C PHE A 176 -12.93 11.18 5.59
N SER A 177 -13.49 11.30 4.38
CA SER A 177 -13.94 12.55 3.79
C SER A 177 -15.47 12.56 3.62
N ASP A 178 -16.00 13.64 3.08
CA ASP A 178 -17.42 13.71 2.72
C ASP A 178 -17.79 12.75 1.58
N LYS A 179 -16.81 12.27 0.81
CA LYS A 179 -17.02 11.26 -0.24
C LYS A 179 -17.11 9.83 0.30
N THR A 180 -16.65 9.59 1.53
CA THR A 180 -16.79 8.29 2.18
C THR A 180 -18.22 8.10 2.64
N THR A 181 -19.01 7.32 1.91
CA THR A 181 -20.42 7.07 2.24
C THR A 181 -20.58 6.36 3.59
N PRO A 182 -21.74 6.49 4.27
CA PRO A 182 -21.97 5.79 5.54
C PRO A 182 -21.70 4.28 5.46
N ALA A 183 -22.18 3.61 4.42
CA ALA A 183 -21.95 2.17 4.23
C ALA A 183 -20.45 1.83 4.07
N MET A 184 -19.70 2.67 3.35
CA MET A 184 -18.25 2.51 3.19
C MET A 184 -17.51 2.74 4.51
N ARG A 185 -17.92 3.74 5.32
CA ARG A 185 -17.35 4.00 6.66
C ARG A 185 -17.54 2.79 7.57
N ASP A 186 -18.75 2.23 7.60
CA ASP A 186 -19.06 1.07 8.43
C ASP A 186 -18.26 -0.16 8.00
N GLU A 187 -18.16 -0.42 6.70
CA GLU A 187 -17.37 -1.52 6.15
C GLU A 187 -15.87 -1.37 6.50
N ILE A 188 -15.28 -0.20 6.23
CA ILE A 188 -13.86 0.08 6.51
C ILE A 188 -13.59 -0.08 8.00
N ARG A 189 -14.42 0.53 8.87
CA ARG A 189 -14.26 0.42 10.32
C ARG A 189 -14.34 -1.03 10.78
N ALA A 190 -15.33 -1.79 10.33
CA ALA A 190 -15.50 -3.19 10.70
C ALA A 190 -14.28 -4.04 10.33
N LYS A 191 -13.76 -3.88 9.10
CA LYS A 191 -12.59 -4.61 8.62
C LYS A 191 -11.34 -4.23 9.41
N MET A 192 -11.06 -2.95 9.58
CA MET A 192 -9.86 -2.50 10.27
C MET A 192 -9.85 -2.90 11.75
N LEU A 193 -10.98 -2.81 12.46
CA LEU A 193 -11.12 -3.20 13.85
C LEU A 193 -11.15 -4.73 14.08
N ALA A 194 -11.26 -5.53 13.03
CA ALA A 194 -11.13 -7.00 13.08
C ALA A 194 -9.67 -7.46 13.23
N THR A 195 -8.69 -6.58 12.96
CA THR A 195 -7.27 -6.89 13.14
C THR A 195 -6.95 -7.07 14.64
N PRO A 196 -6.27 -8.15 15.06
CA PRO A 196 -5.92 -8.37 16.46
C PRO A 196 -5.03 -7.26 17.02
N GLN A 197 -5.19 -6.96 18.32
CA GLN A 197 -4.48 -5.89 19.00
C GLN A 197 -2.96 -5.96 18.83
N HIS A 198 -2.36 -7.16 19.00
CA HIS A 198 -0.91 -7.33 18.87
C HIS A 198 -0.41 -7.01 17.47
N VAL A 199 -1.16 -7.37 16.42
CA VAL A 199 -0.84 -7.02 15.03
C VAL A 199 -0.96 -5.51 14.81
N MET A 200 -2.09 -4.93 15.24
CA MET A 200 -2.39 -3.51 15.12
C MET A 200 -1.27 -2.65 15.75
N ALA A 201 -0.89 -2.96 16.98
CA ALA A 201 0.15 -2.24 17.71
C ALA A 201 1.53 -2.43 17.06
N SER A 202 1.91 -3.69 16.78
CA SER A 202 3.24 -3.99 16.24
C SER A 202 3.43 -3.49 14.80
N ALA A 203 2.42 -3.60 13.94
CA ALA A 203 2.49 -3.07 12.57
C ALA A 203 2.59 -1.53 12.56
N PHE A 204 1.90 -0.86 13.48
CA PHE A 204 2.00 0.59 13.64
C PHE A 204 3.39 1.01 14.14
N GLU A 205 3.93 0.30 15.14
CA GLU A 205 5.30 0.51 15.62
C GLU A 205 6.32 0.30 14.50
N GLY A 206 6.18 -0.77 13.71
CA GLY A 206 7.01 -1.03 12.54
C GLY A 206 6.94 0.07 11.48
N MET A 207 5.76 0.67 11.27
CA MET A 207 5.60 1.80 10.35
C MET A 207 6.34 3.05 10.83
N LEU A 208 6.35 3.29 12.14
CA LEU A 208 7.05 4.43 12.74
C LEU A 208 8.57 4.21 12.86
N ALA A 209 9.00 2.95 12.86
CA ALA A 209 10.41 2.57 12.98
C ALA A 209 11.15 2.49 11.63
N ILE A 210 10.47 2.84 10.52
CA ILE A 210 11.12 2.83 9.20
C ILE A 210 12.32 3.78 9.18
N GLU A 211 13.44 3.31 8.64
CA GLU A 211 14.59 4.17 8.42
C GLU A 211 14.23 5.31 7.45
N PRO A 212 14.44 6.57 7.84
CA PRO A 212 14.27 7.69 6.94
C PRO A 212 15.22 7.58 5.74
N LEU A 213 14.93 8.32 4.69
CA LEU A 213 15.83 8.42 3.54
C LEU A 213 17.16 9.02 3.98
N LYS A 214 18.26 8.45 3.48
CA LYS A 214 19.59 9.03 3.66
C LYS A 214 19.71 10.30 2.83
N PRO A 215 20.51 11.28 3.27
CA PRO A 215 20.78 12.44 2.45
C PRO A 215 21.29 12.05 1.05
N GLY A 216 20.61 12.53 -0.01
CA GLY A 216 20.94 12.21 -1.39
C GLY A 216 20.48 10.84 -1.88
N GLU A 217 19.75 10.07 -1.09
CA GLU A 217 19.15 8.80 -1.53
C GLU A 217 18.09 9.08 -2.58
N THR A 218 18.23 8.47 -3.77
CA THR A 218 17.31 8.60 -4.90
C THR A 218 16.95 7.26 -5.50
N TYR A 219 15.77 7.20 -6.12
CA TYR A 219 15.25 6.02 -6.79
C TYR A 219 14.93 6.33 -8.25
N GLY A 220 15.69 5.75 -9.18
CA GLY A 220 15.58 6.00 -10.62
C GLY A 220 14.38 5.32 -11.30
N VAL A 221 13.54 4.58 -10.58
CA VAL A 221 12.36 3.94 -11.15
C VAL A 221 11.27 4.97 -11.46
N PRO A 222 10.45 4.75 -12.52
CA PRO A 222 9.24 5.53 -12.73
C PRO A 222 8.37 5.56 -11.49
N ALA A 223 7.87 6.74 -11.09
CA ALA A 223 7.03 6.89 -9.92
C ALA A 223 5.76 7.70 -10.20
N MET A 224 4.67 7.34 -9.51
CA MET A 224 3.43 8.09 -9.42
C MET A 224 3.07 8.27 -7.94
N VAL A 225 2.62 9.47 -7.57
CA VAL A 225 2.15 9.77 -6.21
C VAL A 225 0.78 10.42 -6.29
N VAL A 226 -0.20 9.83 -5.62
CA VAL A 226 -1.55 10.37 -5.48
C VAL A 226 -1.85 10.53 -4.00
N MET A 227 -2.14 11.76 -3.59
CA MET A 227 -2.33 12.14 -2.20
C MET A 227 -3.77 12.63 -1.96
N ALA A 228 -4.28 12.42 -0.75
CA ALA A 228 -5.53 13.01 -0.27
C ALA A 228 -5.37 14.53 -0.02
N GLU A 229 -6.49 15.19 0.28
CA GLU A 229 -6.55 16.66 0.47
C GLU A 229 -5.50 17.20 1.45
N ARG A 230 -5.21 16.49 2.53
CA ARG A 230 -4.20 16.90 3.53
C ARG A 230 -2.82 17.19 2.93
N ALA A 231 -2.50 16.65 1.77
CA ALA A 231 -1.24 16.95 1.10
C ALA A 231 -1.19 18.36 0.50
N THR A 232 -2.36 18.97 0.23
CA THR A 232 -2.42 20.36 -0.26
C THR A 232 -1.91 21.35 0.78
N GLU A 233 -1.89 20.96 2.07
CA GLU A 233 -1.39 21.74 3.19
C GLU A 233 0.13 21.63 3.37
N ARG A 234 0.83 20.87 2.51
CA ARG A 234 2.29 20.68 2.55
C ARG A 234 2.98 21.32 1.34
N PRO A 235 3.16 22.66 1.35
CA PRO A 235 3.84 23.36 0.27
C PRO A 235 5.24 22.79 0.03
N GLY A 236 5.61 22.56 -1.24
CA GLY A 236 6.92 22.03 -1.61
C GLY A 236 7.07 20.51 -1.52
N TYR A 237 6.04 19.76 -1.09
CA TYR A 237 6.14 18.29 -0.98
C TYR A 237 6.39 17.62 -2.35
N GLU A 238 5.73 18.08 -3.42
CA GLU A 238 6.02 17.57 -4.77
C GLU A 238 7.49 17.84 -5.17
N ALA A 239 8.00 19.04 -4.93
CA ALA A 239 9.40 19.38 -5.23
C ALA A 239 10.36 18.47 -4.45
N HIS A 240 10.07 18.20 -3.18
CA HIS A 240 10.83 17.26 -2.37
C HIS A 240 10.77 15.83 -2.96
N LEU A 241 9.60 15.35 -3.35
CA LEU A 241 9.46 14.03 -3.98
C LEU A 241 10.27 13.92 -5.27
N ARG A 242 10.36 14.98 -6.07
CA ARG A 242 11.17 15.01 -7.30
C ARG A 242 12.67 14.92 -7.04
N THR A 243 13.14 15.30 -5.86
CA THR A 243 14.54 15.06 -5.46
C THR A 243 14.80 13.60 -5.12
N ILE A 244 13.79 12.86 -4.67
CA ILE A 244 13.87 11.44 -4.30
C ILE A 244 13.63 10.53 -5.52
N PHE A 245 12.64 10.89 -6.33
CA PHE A 245 12.22 10.18 -7.54
C PHE A 245 12.43 11.08 -8.77
N PRO A 246 13.63 11.12 -9.35
CA PRO A 246 13.90 11.94 -10.54
C PRO A 246 12.95 11.63 -11.70
N ASN A 247 12.45 10.38 -11.78
CA ASN A 247 11.47 9.91 -12.76
C ASN A 247 10.03 9.93 -12.20
N LEU A 248 9.68 10.95 -11.39
CA LEU A 248 8.31 11.16 -10.95
C LEU A 248 7.45 11.62 -12.13
N ILE A 249 6.72 10.67 -12.73
CA ILE A 249 5.89 10.89 -13.92
C ILE A 249 4.65 11.71 -13.55
N LYS A 250 4.02 11.39 -12.42
CA LYS A 250 2.76 12.00 -12.00
C LYS A 250 2.74 12.27 -10.49
N TYR A 251 2.33 13.49 -10.13
CA TYR A 251 1.94 13.87 -8.77
C TYR A 251 0.56 14.50 -8.79
N GLU A 252 -0.36 14.02 -7.98
CA GLU A 252 -1.67 14.61 -7.79
C GLU A 252 -2.02 14.68 -6.30
N ALA A 253 -2.54 15.83 -5.85
CA ALA A 253 -3.22 15.99 -4.57
C ALA A 253 -4.71 16.24 -4.83
N TRP A 254 -5.58 15.37 -4.31
CA TRP A 254 -6.99 15.36 -4.65
C TRP A 254 -7.82 16.08 -3.59
N GLN A 255 -8.29 17.27 -3.94
CA GLN A 255 -9.20 18.04 -3.08
C GLN A 255 -10.49 17.29 -2.79
N GLY A 256 -10.99 17.40 -1.57
CA GLY A 256 -12.19 16.75 -1.08
C GLY A 256 -12.08 15.20 -1.02
N SER A 257 -10.88 14.63 -1.07
CA SER A 257 -10.67 13.19 -0.90
C SER A 257 -10.04 12.87 0.43
N GLY A 258 -10.51 11.79 1.06
CA GLY A 258 -9.94 11.24 2.29
C GLY A 258 -8.83 10.22 2.02
N HIS A 259 -8.43 9.54 3.08
CA HIS A 259 -7.34 8.57 3.07
C HIS A 259 -7.59 7.38 2.13
N PHE A 260 -8.85 7.01 1.90
CA PHE A 260 -9.24 5.89 1.04
C PHE A 260 -9.64 6.35 -0.36
N LEU A 261 -8.89 7.30 -0.94
CA LEU A 261 -9.18 7.93 -2.22
C LEU A 261 -9.41 6.94 -3.38
N MET A 262 -8.75 5.76 -3.34
CA MET A 262 -8.90 4.69 -4.34
C MET A 262 -10.25 3.97 -4.23
N LEU A 263 -10.92 4.05 -3.07
CA LEU A 263 -12.30 3.58 -2.86
C LEU A 263 -13.33 4.70 -3.06
N GLU A 264 -13.01 5.93 -2.66
CA GLU A 264 -13.88 7.10 -2.79
C GLU A 264 -14.04 7.56 -4.25
N SER A 265 -13.02 7.38 -5.07
CA SER A 265 -12.98 7.81 -6.47
C SER A 265 -12.28 6.75 -7.35
N PRO A 266 -12.82 5.51 -7.41
CA PRO A 266 -12.15 4.39 -8.07
C PRO A 266 -11.89 4.66 -9.55
N ASP A 267 -12.85 5.23 -10.29
CA ASP A 267 -12.69 5.51 -11.72
C ASP A 267 -11.57 6.52 -12.00
N ARG A 268 -11.42 7.52 -11.12
CA ARG A 268 -10.34 8.51 -11.25
C ARG A 268 -8.99 7.85 -10.99
N PHE A 269 -8.91 7.03 -9.94
CA PHE A 269 -7.66 6.34 -9.60
C PHE A 269 -7.29 5.32 -10.68
N ASN A 270 -8.25 4.54 -11.18
CA ASN A 270 -8.02 3.56 -12.24
C ASN A 270 -7.50 4.23 -13.53
N ARG A 271 -8.06 5.37 -13.94
CA ARG A 271 -7.54 6.13 -15.09
C ARG A 271 -6.10 6.60 -14.86
N ALA A 272 -5.81 7.18 -13.70
CA ALA A 272 -4.46 7.64 -13.36
C ALA A 272 -3.45 6.49 -13.37
N LEU A 273 -3.85 5.31 -12.84
CA LEU A 273 -3.02 4.12 -12.80
C LEU A 273 -2.79 3.56 -14.22
N GLU A 274 -3.82 3.44 -15.05
CA GLU A 274 -3.68 2.97 -16.44
C GLU A 274 -2.76 3.90 -17.28
N GLU A 275 -2.92 5.22 -17.16
CA GLU A 275 -2.02 6.18 -17.82
C GLU A 275 -0.56 6.00 -17.37
N PHE A 276 -0.35 5.76 -16.08
CA PHE A 276 0.98 5.49 -15.54
C PHE A 276 1.55 4.17 -16.07
N LEU A 277 0.75 3.09 -16.12
CA LEU A 277 1.17 1.79 -16.64
C LEU A 277 1.58 1.88 -18.12
N VAL A 278 0.86 2.66 -18.91
CA VAL A 278 1.23 2.94 -20.32
C VAL A 278 2.58 3.66 -20.38
N ALA A 279 2.80 4.70 -19.57
CA ALA A 279 4.07 5.42 -19.52
C ALA A 279 5.24 4.49 -19.11
N VAL A 280 5.05 3.64 -18.10
CA VAL A 280 6.06 2.65 -17.64
C VAL A 280 6.40 1.62 -18.72
N SER A 281 5.46 1.28 -19.59
CA SER A 281 5.70 0.31 -20.68
C SER A 281 6.57 0.86 -21.81
N GLN A 282 6.75 2.18 -21.88
CA GLN A 282 7.54 2.89 -22.90
C GLN A 282 8.98 3.17 -22.45
N HIS A 283 9.29 2.91 -21.17
CA HIS A 283 10.61 3.00 -20.54
C HIS A 283 11.22 1.61 -20.35
#